data_d897fb4500ae40a345a18813ce63aaa9
#
_entry.id   d897fb4500ae40a345a18813ce63aaa9
#
_cell.length_a   1.000
_cell.length_b   1.000
_cell.length_c   1.000
_cell.angle_alpha   90.00
_cell.angle_beta   90.00
_cell.angle_gamma   90.00
#
_symmetry.space_group_name_H-M   'P 1'
#
loop_
_entity.id
_entity.type
_entity.pdbx_description
1 polymer ?
#
loop_
_entity_poly.entity_id
_entity_poly.type
_entity_poly.pdbx_seq_one_letter_code
_entity_poly.pdbx_strand_id
1 'polypeptide(L)'
;MSARMQDVIDALEAAYPPAGAMDWDAVGLVCGDPAETVSSVLVAVDPTPETVDEAIGTGAQLLVTHHPLLLRGVHGVGADTPKGALLHRLIRAGVGLFTAHTNADVADPGVSDALAAALGVAVEGPLEPEPAPALDKIVTFVPVGPAIARVHEALSEAGAGHVGNYSHCSFATAGTGQFLPLDGATPAVGAVGRLERVAETRLEMVLPRDRRRAVVAALRAAHPYEEPAFDLLEMAPLPSARGLGRVGTLPSPEPFSVFTERVAAGLPATVWGVRGAGEPDRPIHRVAVCGGSGDSALGAATRAGADAYVTGDLRHHPASEHALTGAAAPALVDVAHWASEWPWCAQAADAIGSALGGSVAVSVSRRRTDPWTTAASSEAHP
;
A
#
# COMPACT_ATOMS: atom_id res chain seq x y z
N MET A 1 6.51 -3.61 -29.86
CA MET A 1 5.04 -3.65 -29.99
C MET A 1 4.52 -2.41 -29.30
N SER A 2 3.49 -1.77 -29.82
CA SER A 2 2.85 -0.63 -29.11
C SER A 2 2.12 -1.14 -27.88
N ALA A 3 2.28 -0.46 -26.74
CA ALA A 3 1.55 -0.78 -25.51
C ALA A 3 0.08 -0.38 -25.63
N ARG A 4 -0.81 -1.07 -24.94
CA ARG A 4 -2.21 -0.69 -24.77
C ARG A 4 -2.38 0.05 -23.44
N MET A 5 -3.47 0.77 -23.29
CA MET A 5 -3.81 1.43 -22.02
C MET A 5 -3.90 0.40 -20.88
N GLN A 6 -4.42 -0.81 -21.15
CA GLN A 6 -4.44 -1.91 -20.17
C GLN A 6 -3.04 -2.27 -19.67
N ASP A 7 -2.02 -2.27 -20.53
CA ASP A 7 -0.66 -2.63 -20.14
C ASP A 7 -0.08 -1.59 -19.15
N VAL A 8 -0.46 -0.29 -19.30
CA VAL A 8 -0.09 0.78 -18.37
C VAL A 8 -0.87 0.64 -17.05
N ILE A 9 -2.17 0.31 -17.12
CA ILE A 9 -3.01 0.05 -15.95
C ILE A 9 -2.44 -1.11 -15.14
N ASP A 10 -2.11 -2.22 -15.80
CA ASP A 10 -1.55 -3.41 -15.14
C ASP A 10 -0.22 -3.08 -14.44
N ALA A 11 0.62 -2.23 -15.05
CA ALA A 11 1.87 -1.76 -14.44
C ALA A 11 1.62 -0.91 -13.18
N LEU A 12 0.63 0.00 -13.24
CA LEU A 12 0.25 0.85 -12.11
C LEU A 12 -0.40 0.03 -10.98
N GLU A 13 -1.28 -0.91 -11.30
CA GLU A 13 -1.94 -1.77 -10.31
C GLU A 13 -0.97 -2.79 -9.69
N ALA A 14 0.08 -3.18 -10.39
CA ALA A 14 1.16 -3.98 -9.83
C ALA A 14 2.00 -3.18 -8.81
N ALA A 15 2.28 -1.89 -9.10
CA ALA A 15 2.99 -1.00 -8.19
C ALA A 15 2.10 -0.52 -7.02
N TYR A 16 0.84 -0.21 -7.32
CA TYR A 16 -0.15 0.36 -6.39
C TYR A 16 -1.43 -0.48 -6.40
N PRO A 17 -1.45 -1.67 -5.79
CA PRO A 17 -2.59 -2.59 -5.87
C PRO A 17 -3.89 -1.95 -5.38
N PRO A 18 -5.01 -2.05 -6.13
CA PRO A 18 -6.29 -1.46 -5.75
C PRO A 18 -6.82 -1.95 -4.39
N ALA A 19 -6.46 -3.18 -4.00
CA ALA A 19 -6.83 -3.74 -2.70
C ALA A 19 -6.21 -2.99 -1.49
N GLY A 20 -5.22 -2.11 -1.72
CA GLY A 20 -4.67 -1.22 -0.70
C GLY A 20 -5.41 0.10 -0.56
N ALA A 21 -6.41 0.39 -1.41
CA ALA A 21 -7.19 1.62 -1.28
C ALA A 21 -8.09 1.59 -0.05
N MET A 22 -8.29 2.76 0.56
CA MET A 22 -9.25 2.92 1.64
C MET A 22 -10.68 2.70 1.12
N ASP A 23 -11.58 2.16 1.95
CA ASP A 23 -12.96 1.79 1.57
C ASP A 23 -13.80 2.95 1.00
N TRP A 24 -13.46 4.19 1.34
CA TRP A 24 -14.14 5.39 0.87
C TRP A 24 -13.56 5.97 -0.42
N ASP A 25 -12.45 5.43 -0.91
CA ASP A 25 -11.67 5.98 -2.02
C ASP A 25 -12.19 5.53 -3.39
N ALA A 26 -11.68 6.18 -4.44
CA ALA A 26 -12.02 5.89 -5.84
C ALA A 26 -10.74 5.87 -6.69
N VAL A 27 -10.17 4.70 -6.87
CA VAL A 27 -8.92 4.47 -7.63
C VAL A 27 -9.20 3.68 -8.91
N GLY A 28 -8.22 3.68 -9.84
CA GLY A 28 -8.30 2.97 -11.10
C GLY A 28 -8.69 3.87 -12.28
N LEU A 29 -9.13 3.24 -13.38
CA LEU A 29 -9.51 3.93 -14.61
C LEU A 29 -10.82 4.70 -14.42
N VAL A 30 -10.77 6.02 -14.58
CA VAL A 30 -11.93 6.92 -14.48
C VAL A 30 -12.65 7.07 -15.82
N CYS A 31 -11.90 7.20 -16.93
CA CYS A 31 -12.38 7.19 -18.30
C CYS A 31 -11.27 6.76 -19.25
N GLY A 32 -11.64 6.23 -20.42
CA GLY A 32 -10.74 5.71 -21.45
C GLY A 32 -11.11 4.29 -21.84
N ASP A 33 -10.58 3.82 -22.97
CA ASP A 33 -10.74 2.43 -23.43
C ASP A 33 -9.44 1.67 -23.18
N PRO A 34 -9.44 0.64 -22.32
CA PRO A 34 -8.26 -0.19 -22.04
C PRO A 34 -7.61 -0.83 -23.28
N ALA A 35 -8.38 -1.00 -24.36
CA ALA A 35 -7.88 -1.59 -25.61
C ALA A 35 -7.12 -0.60 -26.50
N GLU A 36 -7.25 0.71 -26.26
CA GLU A 36 -6.57 1.74 -27.05
C GLU A 36 -5.05 1.69 -26.88
N THR A 37 -4.34 2.04 -27.97
CA THR A 37 -2.89 2.13 -27.98
C THR A 37 -2.40 3.36 -27.25
N VAL A 38 -1.42 3.19 -26.37
CA VAL A 38 -0.77 4.27 -25.61
C VAL A 38 0.71 4.31 -25.97
N SER A 39 1.18 5.49 -26.38
CA SER A 39 2.59 5.79 -26.65
C SER A 39 3.14 6.88 -25.74
N SER A 40 2.26 7.67 -25.12
CA SER A 40 2.63 8.77 -24.22
C SER A 40 1.67 8.85 -23.03
N VAL A 41 2.24 9.01 -21.84
CA VAL A 41 1.55 9.17 -20.56
C VAL A 41 2.03 10.44 -19.87
N LEU A 42 1.11 11.21 -19.30
CA LEU A 42 1.41 12.32 -18.41
C LEU A 42 1.05 11.92 -16.99
N VAL A 43 1.96 12.14 -16.03
CA VAL A 43 1.72 11.93 -14.60
C VAL A 43 1.63 13.27 -13.88
N ALA A 44 0.62 13.47 -13.05
CA ALA A 44 0.39 14.68 -12.28
C ALA A 44 -0.18 14.37 -10.88
N VAL A 45 -0.20 15.35 -9.97
CA VAL A 45 -0.89 15.17 -8.68
C VAL A 45 -2.40 15.30 -8.87
N ASP A 46 -2.86 16.35 -9.52
CA ASP A 46 -4.28 16.71 -9.62
C ASP A 46 -4.84 16.67 -11.05
N PRO A 47 -6.08 16.23 -11.25
CA PRO A 47 -6.80 16.33 -12.52
C PRO A 47 -7.50 17.71 -12.67
N THR A 48 -6.70 18.78 -12.83
CA THR A 48 -7.19 20.14 -13.00
C THR A 48 -7.36 20.52 -14.48
N PRO A 49 -8.01 21.68 -14.81
CA PRO A 49 -8.04 22.18 -16.17
C PRO A 49 -6.65 22.28 -16.82
N GLU A 50 -5.64 22.71 -16.04
CA GLU A 50 -4.27 22.93 -16.51
C GLU A 50 -3.54 21.62 -16.84
N THR A 51 -3.72 20.58 -16.04
CA THR A 51 -3.12 19.25 -16.29
C THR A 51 -3.84 18.50 -17.41
N VAL A 52 -5.15 18.68 -17.54
CA VAL A 52 -5.93 18.18 -18.68
C VAL A 52 -5.50 18.87 -19.97
N ASP A 53 -5.32 20.21 -19.97
CA ASP A 53 -4.82 20.94 -21.13
C ASP A 53 -3.40 20.52 -21.51
N GLU A 54 -2.54 20.27 -20.54
CA GLU A 54 -1.19 19.77 -20.75
C GLU A 54 -1.20 18.36 -21.38
N ALA A 55 -2.02 17.43 -20.84
CA ALA A 55 -2.16 16.09 -21.41
C ALA A 55 -2.62 16.11 -22.87
N ILE A 56 -3.65 16.91 -23.17
CA ILE A 56 -4.16 17.09 -24.55
C ILE A 56 -3.11 17.74 -25.43
N GLY A 57 -2.48 18.81 -24.97
CA GLY A 57 -1.50 19.60 -25.73
C GLY A 57 -0.21 18.85 -26.04
N THR A 58 0.21 17.92 -25.17
CA THR A 58 1.39 17.07 -25.37
C THR A 58 1.07 15.79 -26.14
N GLY A 59 -0.20 15.52 -26.43
CA GLY A 59 -0.64 14.31 -27.14
C GLY A 59 -0.54 13.06 -26.29
N ALA A 60 -0.62 13.18 -24.95
CA ALA A 60 -0.70 12.02 -24.07
C ALA A 60 -2.04 11.29 -24.27
N GLN A 61 -2.01 9.95 -24.32
CA GLN A 61 -3.22 9.12 -24.38
C GLN A 61 -3.75 8.72 -23.00
N LEU A 62 -2.94 8.90 -21.94
CA LEU A 62 -3.37 8.66 -20.59
C LEU A 62 -2.82 9.75 -19.67
N LEU A 63 -3.69 10.34 -18.85
CA LEU A 63 -3.35 11.16 -17.70
C LEU A 63 -3.45 10.28 -16.45
N VAL A 64 -2.36 10.13 -15.72
CA VAL A 64 -2.30 9.46 -14.42
C VAL A 64 -2.26 10.51 -13.33
N THR A 65 -3.19 10.45 -12.38
CA THR A 65 -3.21 11.39 -11.26
C THR A 65 -3.18 10.67 -9.92
N HIS A 66 -2.62 11.34 -8.92
CA HIS A 66 -2.73 10.91 -7.54
C HIS A 66 -4.15 11.15 -7.04
N HIS A 67 -4.63 12.37 -7.11
CA HIS A 67 -5.97 12.71 -6.64
C HIS A 67 -7.08 12.26 -7.60
N PRO A 68 -8.21 11.75 -7.06
CA PRO A 68 -9.34 11.34 -7.87
C PRO A 68 -10.18 12.55 -8.32
N LEU A 69 -10.52 12.57 -9.63
CA LEU A 69 -11.52 13.54 -10.14
C LEU A 69 -12.90 13.28 -9.53
N LEU A 70 -13.28 12.01 -9.41
CA LEU A 70 -14.59 11.58 -8.93
C LEU A 70 -14.43 10.71 -7.67
N LEU A 71 -14.21 11.33 -6.51
CA LEU A 71 -14.08 10.64 -5.22
C LEU A 71 -15.39 9.98 -4.75
N ARG A 72 -16.52 10.53 -5.17
CA ARG A 72 -17.85 9.98 -4.84
C ARG A 72 -18.54 9.53 -6.11
N GLY A 73 -19.34 8.45 -6.01
CA GLY A 73 -20.14 7.96 -7.12
C GLY A 73 -21.02 9.07 -7.71
N VAL A 74 -21.13 9.13 -9.04
CA VAL A 74 -21.91 10.12 -9.77
C VAL A 74 -23.00 9.45 -10.56
N HIS A 75 -24.15 10.12 -10.72
CA HIS A 75 -25.28 9.65 -11.54
C HIS A 75 -25.28 10.25 -12.95
N GLY A 76 -24.34 11.15 -13.24
CA GLY A 76 -24.20 11.77 -14.54
C GLY A 76 -22.92 12.59 -14.64
N VAL A 77 -22.45 12.82 -15.85
CA VAL A 77 -21.21 13.55 -16.15
C VAL A 77 -21.48 14.70 -17.13
N GLY A 78 -22.58 15.44 -16.93
CA GLY A 78 -22.93 16.60 -17.78
C GLY A 78 -21.80 17.63 -17.85
N ALA A 79 -21.53 18.16 -19.03
CA ALA A 79 -20.47 19.15 -19.27
C ALA A 79 -20.78 20.53 -18.69
N ASP A 80 -21.94 20.71 -18.08
CA ASP A 80 -22.39 21.90 -17.33
C ASP A 80 -21.81 21.94 -15.90
N THR A 81 -21.18 20.84 -15.46
CA THR A 81 -20.44 20.79 -14.17
C THR A 81 -18.93 20.84 -14.41
N PRO A 82 -18.14 21.43 -13.48
CA PRO A 82 -16.68 21.51 -13.65
C PRO A 82 -16.02 20.15 -13.91
N LYS A 83 -16.36 19.13 -13.12
CA LYS A 83 -15.78 17.77 -13.26
C LYS A 83 -16.26 17.07 -14.54
N GLY A 84 -17.54 17.24 -14.88
CA GLY A 84 -18.09 16.71 -16.12
C GLY A 84 -17.46 17.36 -17.37
N ALA A 85 -17.22 18.67 -17.33
CA ALA A 85 -16.52 19.37 -18.41
C ALA A 85 -15.11 18.82 -18.67
N LEU A 86 -14.35 18.50 -17.61
CA LEU A 86 -13.03 17.89 -17.72
C LEU A 86 -13.11 16.48 -18.35
N LEU A 87 -14.04 15.64 -17.91
CA LEU A 87 -14.26 14.32 -18.49
C LEU A 87 -14.64 14.41 -19.98
N HIS A 88 -15.55 15.30 -20.34
CA HIS A 88 -15.92 15.53 -21.74
C HIS A 88 -14.72 15.96 -22.60
N ARG A 89 -13.82 16.78 -22.07
CA ARG A 89 -12.61 17.20 -22.76
C ARG A 89 -11.66 16.04 -22.98
N LEU A 90 -11.38 15.25 -21.92
CA LEU A 90 -10.52 14.08 -21.97
C LEU A 90 -11.06 13.05 -22.99
N ILE A 91 -12.32 12.64 -22.85
CA ILE A 91 -12.94 11.65 -23.74
C ILE A 91 -12.93 12.10 -25.20
N ARG A 92 -13.28 13.36 -25.50
CA ARG A 92 -13.27 13.90 -26.87
C ARG A 92 -11.87 14.01 -27.46
N ALA A 93 -10.85 14.14 -26.62
CA ALA A 93 -9.45 14.18 -27.04
C ALA A 93 -8.80 12.79 -27.13
N GLY A 94 -9.53 11.72 -26.78
CA GLY A 94 -8.97 10.38 -26.73
C GLY A 94 -7.95 10.17 -25.61
N VAL A 95 -8.10 10.88 -24.50
CA VAL A 95 -7.22 10.81 -23.35
C VAL A 95 -7.94 10.08 -22.20
N GLY A 96 -7.39 8.95 -21.76
CA GLY A 96 -7.82 8.27 -20.54
C GLY A 96 -7.40 9.02 -19.28
N LEU A 97 -8.11 8.78 -18.17
CA LEU A 97 -7.75 9.25 -16.83
C LEU A 97 -7.68 8.06 -15.88
N PHE A 98 -6.55 7.89 -15.22
CA PHE A 98 -6.33 6.88 -14.19
C PHE A 98 -5.94 7.55 -12.88
N THR A 99 -6.41 7.01 -11.76
CA THR A 99 -6.13 7.51 -10.42
C THR A 99 -5.45 6.45 -9.56
N ALA A 100 -4.33 6.80 -8.91
CA ALA A 100 -3.68 6.04 -7.86
C ALA A 100 -3.54 6.94 -6.62
N HIS A 101 -4.43 6.77 -5.65
CA HIS A 101 -4.59 7.66 -4.50
C HIS A 101 -4.17 6.93 -3.21
N THR A 102 -5.08 6.57 -2.32
CA THR A 102 -4.71 5.95 -1.04
C THR A 102 -4.00 4.60 -1.20
N ASN A 103 -4.24 3.87 -2.31
CA ASN A 103 -3.45 2.69 -2.66
C ASN A 103 -1.98 3.00 -2.97
N ALA A 104 -1.68 4.20 -3.49
CA ALA A 104 -0.31 4.68 -3.66
C ALA A 104 0.29 5.21 -2.34
N ASP A 105 -0.54 5.76 -1.43
CA ASP A 105 -0.08 6.21 -0.11
C ASP A 105 0.44 5.05 0.75
N VAL A 106 -0.23 3.89 0.69
CA VAL A 106 0.15 2.72 1.49
C VAL A 106 1.15 1.79 0.82
N ALA A 107 1.42 1.96 -0.48
CA ALA A 107 2.32 1.09 -1.24
C ALA A 107 3.76 1.13 -0.71
N ASP A 108 4.54 0.12 -1.12
CA ASP A 108 5.99 0.03 -0.87
C ASP A 108 6.70 -0.33 -2.20
N PRO A 109 7.40 0.69 -2.82
CA PRO A 109 7.44 2.09 -2.43
C PRO A 109 6.15 2.87 -2.78
N GLY A 110 5.79 3.88 -1.96
CA GLY A 110 4.61 4.71 -2.11
C GLY A 110 4.90 6.23 -2.10
N VAL A 111 3.85 7.03 -1.93
CA VAL A 111 3.94 8.51 -1.92
C VAL A 111 4.93 9.01 -0.86
N SER A 112 4.85 8.46 0.35
CA SER A 112 5.72 8.87 1.45
C SER A 112 7.18 8.39 1.30
N ASP A 113 7.44 7.35 0.50
CA ASP A 113 8.81 6.97 0.12
C ASP A 113 9.43 8.01 -0.80
N ALA A 114 8.68 8.50 -1.79
CA ALA A 114 9.12 9.56 -2.67
C ALA A 114 9.38 10.88 -1.90
N LEU A 115 8.52 11.22 -0.95
CA LEU A 115 8.72 12.35 -0.06
C LEU A 115 9.99 12.18 0.78
N ALA A 116 10.17 11.02 1.44
CA ALA A 116 11.36 10.72 2.24
C ALA A 116 12.65 10.83 1.43
N ALA A 117 12.64 10.28 0.20
CA ALA A 117 13.77 10.36 -0.72
C ALA A 117 14.11 11.80 -1.11
N ALA A 118 13.10 12.65 -1.39
CA ALA A 118 13.29 14.06 -1.70
C ALA A 118 13.93 14.85 -0.54
N LEU A 119 13.70 14.40 0.70
CA LEU A 119 14.27 15.00 1.91
C LEU A 119 15.60 14.37 2.35
N GLY A 120 16.06 13.32 1.67
CA GLY A 120 17.28 12.60 2.03
C GLY A 120 17.15 11.73 3.29
N VAL A 121 15.94 11.27 3.60
CA VAL A 121 15.64 10.37 4.71
C VAL A 121 15.80 8.91 4.24
N ALA A 122 16.65 8.14 4.91
CA ALA A 122 16.77 6.71 4.70
C ALA A 122 15.62 5.98 5.41
N VAL A 123 14.68 5.46 4.65
CA VAL A 123 13.46 4.81 5.17
C VAL A 123 13.79 3.51 5.90
N GLU A 124 13.21 3.33 7.09
CA GLU A 124 13.29 2.11 7.90
C GLU A 124 12.00 1.28 7.81
N GLY A 125 10.86 1.93 7.54
CA GLY A 125 9.56 1.28 7.38
C GLY A 125 8.39 2.25 7.40
N PRO A 126 7.16 1.74 7.31
CA PRO A 126 5.96 2.56 7.38
C PRO A 126 5.76 3.15 8.79
N LEU A 127 5.23 4.37 8.83
CA LEU A 127 4.87 5.04 10.09
C LEU A 127 3.65 4.37 10.75
N GLU A 128 2.65 4.04 9.96
CA GLU A 128 1.49 3.25 10.36
C GLU A 128 1.38 2.01 9.46
N PRO A 129 1.98 0.87 9.87
CA PRO A 129 1.95 -0.34 9.06
C PRO A 129 0.52 -0.85 8.85
N GLU A 130 0.19 -1.27 7.62
CA GLU A 130 -0.99 -2.08 7.40
C GLU A 130 -0.86 -3.42 8.13
N PRO A 131 -1.98 -4.00 8.61
CA PRO A 131 -1.93 -5.36 9.12
C PRO A 131 -1.49 -6.32 8.02
N ALA A 132 -0.43 -7.10 8.28
CA ALA A 132 -0.10 -8.20 7.38
C ALA A 132 -1.27 -9.22 7.35
N PRO A 133 -1.51 -9.90 6.23
CA PRO A 133 -2.51 -10.95 6.16
C PRO A 133 -2.33 -11.95 7.29
N ALA A 134 -3.40 -12.20 8.05
CA ALA A 134 -3.36 -13.17 9.13
C ALA A 134 -3.18 -14.58 8.57
N LEU A 135 -2.14 -15.26 9.01
CA LEU A 135 -1.81 -16.62 8.60
C LEU A 135 -2.10 -17.61 9.72
N ASP A 136 -2.45 -18.83 9.33
CA ASP A 136 -2.50 -20.00 10.19
C ASP A 136 -1.57 -21.09 9.65
N LYS A 137 -1.23 -22.05 10.50
CA LYS A 137 -0.57 -23.28 10.10
C LYS A 137 -1.50 -24.45 10.40
N ILE A 138 -1.82 -25.25 9.39
CA ILE A 138 -2.47 -26.54 9.57
C ILE A 138 -1.41 -27.62 9.70
N VAL A 139 -1.59 -28.48 10.68
CA VAL A 139 -0.78 -29.70 10.90
C VAL A 139 -1.73 -30.88 10.90
N THR A 140 -1.43 -31.93 10.16
CA THR A 140 -2.21 -33.18 10.16
C THR A 140 -1.31 -34.40 10.10
N PHE A 141 -1.83 -35.56 10.46
CA PHE A 141 -1.10 -36.82 10.59
C PHE A 141 -1.71 -37.85 9.65
N VAL A 142 -1.06 -38.13 8.54
CA VAL A 142 -1.56 -38.95 7.45
C VAL A 142 -0.83 -40.30 7.46
N PRO A 143 -1.52 -41.46 7.42
CA PRO A 143 -0.86 -42.74 7.35
C PRO A 143 0.04 -42.85 6.13
N VAL A 144 1.23 -43.42 6.29
CA VAL A 144 2.22 -43.56 5.22
C VAL A 144 1.61 -44.31 4.03
N GLY A 145 1.71 -43.69 2.84
CA GLY A 145 1.18 -44.26 1.60
C GLY A 145 0.61 -43.21 0.66
N PRO A 146 -0.22 -43.61 -0.32
CA PRO A 146 -0.71 -42.69 -1.38
C PRO A 146 -1.65 -41.59 -0.86
N ALA A 147 -2.18 -41.73 0.36
CA ALA A 147 -3.06 -40.73 0.97
C ALA A 147 -2.35 -39.40 1.20
N ILE A 148 -1.04 -39.37 1.42
CA ILE A 148 -0.25 -38.16 1.67
C ILE A 148 -0.37 -37.18 0.47
N ALA A 149 -0.14 -37.67 -0.74
CA ALA A 149 -0.22 -36.85 -1.94
C ALA A 149 -1.63 -36.32 -2.17
N ARG A 150 -2.67 -37.16 -1.92
CA ARG A 150 -4.08 -36.73 -2.07
C ARG A 150 -4.46 -35.64 -1.06
N VAL A 151 -4.05 -35.82 0.21
CA VAL A 151 -4.33 -34.80 1.25
C VAL A 151 -3.58 -33.50 0.95
N HIS A 152 -2.30 -33.59 0.60
CA HIS A 152 -1.48 -32.42 0.23
C HIS A 152 -2.11 -31.64 -0.93
N GLU A 153 -2.52 -32.32 -2.00
CA GLU A 153 -3.16 -31.70 -3.16
C GLU A 153 -4.48 -31.00 -2.77
N ALA A 154 -5.35 -31.70 -2.03
CA ALA A 154 -6.62 -31.13 -1.59
C ALA A 154 -6.45 -29.88 -0.71
N LEU A 155 -5.44 -29.88 0.17
CA LEU A 155 -5.12 -28.71 0.99
C LEU A 155 -4.59 -27.55 0.12
N SER A 156 -3.77 -27.84 -0.89
CA SER A 156 -3.22 -26.85 -1.82
C SER A 156 -4.31 -26.22 -2.68
N GLU A 157 -5.22 -27.02 -3.25
CA GLU A 157 -6.38 -26.54 -4.02
C GLU A 157 -7.32 -25.67 -3.17
N ALA A 158 -7.44 -25.98 -1.86
CA ALA A 158 -8.23 -25.19 -0.92
C ALA A 158 -7.55 -23.88 -0.50
N GLY A 159 -6.29 -23.64 -0.91
CA GLY A 159 -5.53 -22.39 -0.69
C GLY A 159 -4.45 -22.49 0.39
N ALA A 160 -4.07 -23.66 0.86
CA ALA A 160 -2.89 -23.82 1.70
C ALA A 160 -1.60 -23.91 0.88
N GLY A 161 -0.45 -23.66 1.51
CA GLY A 161 0.87 -23.83 0.91
C GLY A 161 1.28 -22.72 -0.06
N HIS A 162 0.70 -21.52 -0.01
CA HIS A 162 1.18 -20.36 -0.76
C HIS A 162 2.15 -19.52 0.08
N VAL A 163 3.37 -19.32 -0.42
CA VAL A 163 4.40 -18.48 0.22
C VAL A 163 5.07 -17.63 -0.88
N GLY A 164 4.74 -16.36 -0.96
CA GLY A 164 5.17 -15.49 -2.06
C GLY A 164 4.73 -16.06 -3.41
N ASN A 165 5.68 -16.22 -4.34
CA ASN A 165 5.44 -16.78 -5.68
C ASN A 165 5.53 -18.32 -5.73
N TYR A 166 5.53 -18.99 -4.57
CA TYR A 166 5.55 -20.45 -4.48
C TYR A 166 4.21 -21.00 -4.02
N SER A 167 3.77 -22.09 -4.64
CA SER A 167 2.60 -22.87 -4.26
C SER A 167 3.00 -24.25 -3.75
N HIS A 168 2.07 -24.97 -3.12
CA HIS A 168 2.29 -26.33 -2.61
C HIS A 168 3.39 -26.43 -1.55
N CYS A 169 3.76 -25.32 -0.91
CA CYS A 169 4.77 -25.30 0.15
C CYS A 169 4.28 -26.10 1.36
N SER A 170 5.04 -27.11 1.74
CA SER A 170 4.72 -27.96 2.88
C SER A 170 5.99 -28.46 3.55
N PHE A 171 5.86 -28.91 4.79
CA PHE A 171 6.89 -29.68 5.48
C PHE A 171 6.29 -31.02 5.92
N ALA A 172 7.02 -32.10 5.67
CA ALA A 172 6.58 -33.42 6.02
C ALA A 172 7.69 -34.15 6.81
N THR A 173 7.30 -34.79 7.91
CA THR A 173 8.21 -35.64 8.72
C THR A 173 7.54 -36.93 9.16
N ALA A 174 8.31 -38.00 9.21
CA ALA A 174 7.82 -39.30 9.63
C ALA A 174 7.64 -39.36 11.15
N GLY A 175 6.61 -40.06 11.59
CA GLY A 175 6.31 -40.28 12.98
C GLY A 175 5.49 -41.57 13.22
N THR A 176 5.05 -41.74 14.46
CA THR A 176 4.16 -42.85 14.84
C THR A 176 2.94 -42.27 15.56
N GLY A 177 1.78 -42.45 14.97
CA GLY A 177 0.49 -42.18 15.61
C GLY A 177 0.06 -43.36 16.48
N GLN A 178 -0.74 -43.04 17.52
CA GLN A 178 -1.32 -44.08 18.39
C GLN A 178 -2.77 -43.71 18.70
N PHE A 179 -3.68 -44.66 18.55
CA PHE A 179 -5.09 -44.48 18.86
C PHE A 179 -5.76 -45.81 19.24
N LEU A 180 -6.88 -45.69 19.98
CA LEU A 180 -7.70 -46.84 20.33
C LEU A 180 -9.11 -46.59 19.75
N PRO A 181 -9.55 -47.33 18.71
CA PRO A 181 -10.91 -47.26 18.23
C PRO A 181 -11.90 -47.77 19.28
N LEU A 182 -12.91 -46.96 19.60
CA LEU A 182 -13.97 -47.30 20.55
C LEU A 182 -15.19 -47.89 19.83
N ASP A 183 -16.17 -48.39 20.59
CA ASP A 183 -17.42 -48.90 20.04
C ASP A 183 -18.14 -47.81 19.23
N GLY A 184 -18.55 -48.13 17.99
CA GLY A 184 -19.15 -47.20 17.04
C GLY A 184 -18.18 -46.60 16.04
N ALA A 185 -16.85 -46.76 16.21
CA ALA A 185 -15.86 -46.30 15.22
C ALA A 185 -15.81 -47.23 14.01
N THR A 186 -15.49 -46.65 12.84
CA THR A 186 -15.22 -47.36 11.60
C THR A 186 -13.78 -47.08 11.16
N PRO A 187 -12.78 -47.69 11.86
CA PRO A 187 -11.39 -47.34 11.65
C PRO A 187 -10.90 -47.76 10.26
N ALA A 188 -10.23 -46.84 9.54
CA ALA A 188 -9.56 -47.13 8.27
C ALA A 188 -8.33 -48.05 8.45
N VAL A 189 -7.76 -48.06 9.65
CA VAL A 189 -6.62 -48.91 10.05
C VAL A 189 -6.91 -49.46 11.45
N GLY A 190 -6.64 -50.76 11.66
CA GLY A 190 -6.81 -51.40 12.95
C GLY A 190 -8.22 -51.93 13.23
N ALA A 191 -8.55 -52.24 14.51
CA ALA A 191 -9.82 -52.82 14.94
C ALA A 191 -10.32 -52.19 16.24
N VAL A 192 -11.66 -52.14 16.40
CA VAL A 192 -12.31 -51.65 17.63
C VAL A 192 -11.79 -52.40 18.86
N GLY A 193 -11.52 -51.67 19.94
CA GLY A 193 -11.02 -52.22 21.21
C GLY A 193 -9.53 -52.60 21.24
N ARG A 194 -8.79 -52.37 20.17
CA ARG A 194 -7.36 -52.64 20.09
C ARG A 194 -6.55 -51.33 19.96
N LEU A 195 -5.54 -51.19 20.81
CA LEU A 195 -4.60 -50.09 20.72
C LEU A 195 -3.70 -50.23 19.49
N GLU A 196 -3.82 -49.34 18.55
CA GLU A 196 -3.06 -49.31 17.29
C GLU A 196 -1.90 -48.34 17.35
N ARG A 197 -0.80 -48.71 16.68
CA ARG A 197 0.36 -47.83 16.40
C ARG A 197 0.63 -47.85 14.91
N VAL A 198 0.54 -46.70 14.29
CA VAL A 198 0.58 -46.55 12.84
C VAL A 198 1.72 -45.60 12.47
N ALA A 199 2.50 -46.01 11.46
CA ALA A 199 3.47 -45.10 10.85
C ALA A 199 2.72 -43.99 10.11
N GLU A 200 2.96 -42.74 10.47
CA GLU A 200 2.29 -41.59 9.93
C GLU A 200 3.30 -40.54 9.48
N THR A 201 2.89 -39.72 8.53
CA THR A 201 3.59 -38.50 8.14
C THR A 201 2.88 -37.29 8.75
N ARG A 202 3.57 -36.57 9.57
CA ARG A 202 3.15 -35.22 9.98
C ARG A 202 3.33 -34.27 8.79
N LEU A 203 2.24 -33.72 8.28
CA LEU A 203 2.20 -32.74 7.18
C LEU A 203 1.83 -31.37 7.73
N GLU A 204 2.64 -30.37 7.43
CA GLU A 204 2.44 -28.98 7.84
C GLU A 204 2.34 -28.07 6.61
N MET A 205 1.34 -27.18 6.59
CA MET A 205 1.16 -26.17 5.55
C MET A 205 0.68 -24.85 6.15
N VAL A 206 1.13 -23.72 5.60
CA VAL A 206 0.65 -22.39 5.95
C VAL A 206 -0.57 -22.07 5.09
N LEU A 207 -1.53 -21.32 5.63
CA LEU A 207 -2.72 -20.89 4.91
C LEU A 207 -3.15 -19.48 5.36
N PRO A 208 -3.79 -18.70 4.48
CA PRO A 208 -4.51 -17.47 4.87
C PRO A 208 -5.65 -17.81 5.85
N ARG A 209 -5.83 -17.00 6.88
CA ARG A 209 -6.83 -17.24 7.94
C ARG A 209 -8.27 -17.30 7.42
N ASP A 210 -8.58 -16.54 6.38
CA ASP A 210 -9.90 -16.55 5.72
C ASP A 210 -10.19 -17.88 4.99
N ARG A 211 -9.13 -18.66 4.65
CA ARG A 211 -9.25 -19.97 4.03
C ARG A 211 -9.43 -21.13 5.02
N ARG A 212 -9.38 -20.85 6.33
CA ARG A 212 -9.48 -21.83 7.42
C ARG A 212 -10.60 -22.86 7.20
N ARG A 213 -11.81 -22.39 6.91
CA ARG A 213 -12.97 -23.27 6.71
C ARG A 213 -12.83 -24.17 5.48
N ALA A 214 -12.39 -23.64 4.36
CA ALA A 214 -12.21 -24.38 3.11
C ALA A 214 -11.13 -25.45 3.27
N VAL A 215 -9.99 -25.10 3.87
CA VAL A 215 -8.86 -26.01 4.08
C VAL A 215 -9.23 -27.15 5.05
N VAL A 216 -9.91 -26.87 6.15
CA VAL A 216 -10.37 -27.92 7.09
C VAL A 216 -11.42 -28.84 6.44
N ALA A 217 -12.32 -28.30 5.62
CA ALA A 217 -13.28 -29.12 4.87
C ALA A 217 -12.59 -30.04 3.85
N ALA A 218 -11.59 -29.51 3.12
CA ALA A 218 -10.78 -30.29 2.18
C ALA A 218 -9.97 -31.39 2.89
N LEU A 219 -9.38 -31.07 4.05
CA LEU A 219 -8.69 -32.08 4.87
C LEU A 219 -9.62 -33.24 5.20
N ARG A 220 -10.80 -32.97 5.77
CA ARG A 220 -11.75 -34.00 6.17
C ARG A 220 -12.26 -34.84 5.01
N ALA A 221 -12.43 -34.25 3.83
CA ALA A 221 -12.88 -34.95 2.63
C ALA A 221 -11.78 -35.85 2.02
N ALA A 222 -10.51 -35.42 2.09
CA ALA A 222 -9.39 -36.12 1.45
C ALA A 222 -8.72 -37.13 2.39
N HIS A 223 -8.85 -36.95 3.72
CA HIS A 223 -8.17 -37.79 4.69
C HIS A 223 -8.75 -39.22 4.73
N PRO A 224 -7.92 -40.26 4.87
CA PRO A 224 -8.40 -41.63 4.91
C PRO A 224 -9.12 -41.99 6.22
N TYR A 225 -8.83 -41.27 7.33
CA TYR A 225 -9.50 -41.50 8.61
C TYR A 225 -10.86 -40.81 8.65
N GLU A 226 -11.85 -41.43 9.29
CA GLU A 226 -13.17 -40.83 9.51
C GLU A 226 -13.09 -39.56 10.38
N GLU A 227 -12.18 -39.54 11.36
CA GLU A 227 -11.88 -38.42 12.24
C GLU A 227 -10.36 -38.13 12.19
N PRO A 228 -9.90 -37.31 11.26
CA PRO A 228 -8.48 -36.98 11.19
C PRO A 228 -8.06 -36.09 12.35
N ALA A 229 -6.94 -36.42 12.98
CA ALA A 229 -6.30 -35.51 13.92
C ALA A 229 -5.62 -34.38 13.17
N PHE A 230 -5.86 -33.13 13.59
CA PHE A 230 -5.19 -31.96 13.06
C PHE A 230 -5.11 -30.83 14.09
N ASP A 231 -4.07 -30.01 13.96
CA ASP A 231 -3.93 -28.77 14.70
C ASP A 231 -4.09 -27.58 13.73
N LEU A 232 -4.69 -26.52 14.20
CA LEU A 232 -4.78 -25.24 13.50
C LEU A 232 -4.16 -24.17 14.40
N LEU A 233 -2.94 -23.75 14.07
CA LEU A 233 -2.14 -22.84 14.88
C LEU A 233 -2.18 -21.45 14.28
N GLU A 234 -2.57 -20.46 15.08
CA GLU A 234 -2.48 -19.05 14.68
C GLU A 234 -1.03 -18.62 14.67
N MET A 235 -0.58 -18.06 13.55
CA MET A 235 0.75 -17.50 13.44
C MET A 235 0.77 -16.05 13.95
N ALA A 236 1.86 -15.66 14.61
CA ALA A 236 2.06 -14.29 15.00
C ALA A 236 2.11 -13.39 13.75
N PRO A 237 1.38 -12.25 13.73
CA PRO A 237 1.45 -11.33 12.62
C PRO A 237 2.84 -10.71 12.51
N LEU A 238 3.37 -10.62 11.29
CA LEU A 238 4.55 -9.84 11.01
C LEU A 238 4.12 -8.43 10.57
N PRO A 239 4.91 -7.38 10.88
CA PRO A 239 4.63 -6.05 10.36
C PRO A 239 4.69 -6.07 8.82
N SER A 240 3.74 -5.39 8.18
CA SER A 240 3.75 -5.16 6.75
C SER A 240 4.81 -4.11 6.40
N ALA A 241 5.44 -4.22 5.22
CA ALA A 241 6.24 -3.15 4.64
C ALA A 241 5.33 -2.02 4.08
N ARG A 242 4.04 -2.34 3.85
CA ARG A 242 3.04 -1.38 3.39
C ARG A 242 2.40 -0.66 4.57
N GLY A 243 1.99 0.59 4.35
CA GLY A 243 1.30 1.40 5.34
C GLY A 243 1.45 2.89 5.08
N LEU A 244 0.71 3.69 5.82
CA LEU A 244 0.72 5.15 5.70
C LEU A 244 2.00 5.76 6.28
N GLY A 245 2.50 6.79 5.61
CA GLY A 245 3.70 7.50 6.03
C GLY A 245 4.94 6.62 6.02
N ARG A 246 6.08 7.24 6.31
CA ARG A 246 7.37 6.54 6.50
C ARG A 246 8.10 7.11 7.70
N VAL A 247 8.91 6.27 8.33
CA VAL A 247 9.89 6.69 9.34
C VAL A 247 11.27 6.23 8.91
N GLY A 248 12.27 7.06 9.18
CA GLY A 248 13.64 6.78 8.81
C GLY A 248 14.61 7.76 9.46
N THR A 249 15.84 7.80 8.98
CA THR A 249 16.90 8.62 9.56
C THR A 249 17.60 9.48 8.51
N LEU A 250 18.07 10.64 8.93
CA LEU A 250 19.02 11.46 8.19
C LEU A 250 20.41 10.83 8.28
N PRO A 251 21.32 11.10 7.33
CA PRO A 251 22.71 10.62 7.39
C PRO A 251 23.46 11.08 8.65
N SER A 252 23.11 12.23 9.18
CA SER A 252 23.63 12.80 10.42
C SER A 252 22.61 13.73 11.06
N PRO A 253 22.62 13.89 12.40
CA PRO A 253 21.77 14.87 13.06
C PRO A 253 22.08 16.29 12.60
N GLU A 254 21.03 17.12 12.45
CA GLU A 254 21.14 18.55 12.15
C GLU A 254 20.14 19.37 12.97
N PRO A 255 20.34 20.68 13.19
CA PRO A 255 19.37 21.52 13.89
C PRO A 255 18.03 21.59 13.14
N PHE A 256 16.92 21.77 13.87
CA PHE A 256 15.58 21.84 13.30
C PHE A 256 15.42 22.95 12.29
N SER A 257 16.05 24.11 12.50
CA SER A 257 16.07 25.23 11.55
C SER A 257 16.68 24.80 10.21
N VAL A 258 17.84 24.09 10.24
CA VAL A 258 18.52 23.58 9.05
C VAL A 258 17.67 22.50 8.36
N PHE A 259 17.04 21.61 9.14
CA PHE A 259 16.12 20.61 8.60
C PHE A 259 14.93 21.24 7.89
N THR A 260 14.34 22.31 8.44
CA THR A 260 13.24 23.04 7.80
C THR A 260 13.68 23.65 6.47
N GLU A 261 14.88 24.22 6.39
CA GLU A 261 15.47 24.70 5.14
C GLU A 261 15.72 23.58 4.13
N ARG A 262 16.19 22.42 4.58
CA ARG A 262 16.34 21.20 3.75
C ARG A 262 15.01 20.79 3.15
N VAL A 263 13.92 20.76 3.92
CA VAL A 263 12.57 20.45 3.44
C VAL A 263 12.14 21.45 2.37
N ALA A 264 12.38 22.74 2.58
CA ALA A 264 12.06 23.78 1.60
C ALA A 264 12.87 23.66 0.30
N ALA A 265 14.12 23.22 0.38
CA ALA A 265 14.97 23.00 -0.79
C ALA A 265 14.65 21.70 -1.55
N GLY A 266 14.14 20.67 -0.86
CA GLY A 266 13.81 19.35 -1.43
C GLY A 266 12.45 19.29 -2.13
N LEU A 267 11.55 20.24 -1.87
CA LEU A 267 10.18 20.25 -2.39
C LEU A 267 9.93 21.39 -3.38
N PRO A 268 8.95 21.24 -4.29
CA PRO A 268 8.55 22.32 -5.19
C PRO A 268 8.09 23.55 -4.42
N ALA A 269 8.52 24.73 -4.87
CA ALA A 269 8.12 25.99 -4.25
C ALA A 269 6.63 26.26 -4.43
N THR A 270 5.94 26.61 -3.34
CA THR A 270 4.54 27.02 -3.30
C THR A 270 4.38 28.34 -2.55
N VAL A 271 3.19 28.93 -2.67
CA VAL A 271 2.87 30.14 -1.90
C VAL A 271 2.75 29.84 -0.40
N TRP A 272 2.37 28.62 -0.05
CA TRP A 272 2.30 28.15 1.34
C TRP A 272 3.68 28.12 2.01
N GLY A 273 4.71 27.75 1.26
CA GLY A 273 6.06 27.58 1.77
C GLY A 273 6.19 26.37 2.71
N VAL A 274 7.15 26.45 3.63
CA VAL A 274 7.43 25.45 4.66
C VAL A 274 7.42 26.14 6.00
N ARG A 275 6.66 25.63 6.97
CA ARG A 275 6.53 26.18 8.31
C ARG A 275 6.95 25.16 9.34
N GLY A 276 7.75 25.57 10.31
CA GLY A 276 8.22 24.72 11.40
C GLY A 276 7.57 25.12 12.74
N ALA A 277 7.26 24.10 13.57
CA ALA A 277 6.87 24.29 14.97
C ALA A 277 7.76 23.41 15.85
N GLY A 278 8.72 24.01 16.54
CA GLY A 278 9.72 23.37 17.40
C GLY A 278 10.85 24.31 17.75
N GLU A 279 11.73 23.89 18.66
CA GLU A 279 12.91 24.66 19.03
C GLU A 279 13.93 24.66 17.88
N PRO A 280 14.43 25.81 17.41
CA PRO A 280 15.29 25.91 16.22
C PRO A 280 16.58 25.05 16.28
N ASP A 281 17.16 24.93 17.46
CA ASP A 281 18.42 24.20 17.70
C ASP A 281 18.21 22.73 18.08
N ARG A 282 16.95 22.26 18.15
CA ARG A 282 16.64 20.87 18.45
C ARG A 282 17.33 19.95 17.42
N PRO A 283 18.10 18.94 17.86
CA PRO A 283 18.73 17.99 16.92
C PRO A 283 17.66 17.09 16.28
N ILE A 284 17.68 17.02 14.95
CA ILE A 284 16.82 16.16 14.15
C ILE A 284 17.69 15.10 13.47
N HIS A 285 17.36 13.84 13.74
CA HIS A 285 17.98 12.68 13.10
C HIS A 285 16.94 11.67 12.61
N ARG A 286 15.99 11.30 13.49
CA ARG A 286 14.89 10.41 13.17
C ARG A 286 13.69 11.22 12.67
N VAL A 287 13.24 10.95 11.44
CA VAL A 287 12.22 11.75 10.77
C VAL A 287 11.05 10.84 10.39
N ALA A 288 9.83 11.27 10.70
CA ALA A 288 8.61 10.73 10.14
C ALA A 288 8.12 11.65 9.02
N VAL A 289 7.56 11.06 7.95
CA VAL A 289 6.96 11.80 6.84
C VAL A 289 5.62 11.17 6.46
N CYS A 290 4.67 12.01 6.04
CA CYS A 290 3.40 11.58 5.44
C CYS A 290 3.03 12.57 4.34
N GLY A 291 2.94 12.12 3.09
CA GLY A 291 2.46 12.93 1.97
C GLY A 291 0.99 13.30 2.19
N GLY A 292 0.59 14.47 1.68
CA GLY A 292 -0.77 14.95 1.84
C GLY A 292 -1.14 15.34 3.26
N SER A 293 -2.39 15.09 3.65
CA SER A 293 -2.95 15.45 4.96
C SER A 293 -2.63 14.42 6.03
N GLY A 294 -1.71 14.72 6.93
CA GLY A 294 -1.20 13.77 7.93
C GLY A 294 -1.46 14.15 9.39
N ASP A 295 -2.43 15.00 9.71
CA ASP A 295 -2.74 15.35 11.10
C ASP A 295 -3.24 14.14 11.93
N SER A 296 -3.79 13.11 11.29
CA SER A 296 -4.19 11.86 11.95
C SER A 296 -3.01 11.01 12.43
N ALA A 297 -1.83 11.15 11.81
CA ALA A 297 -0.64 10.35 12.11
C ALA A 297 0.31 11.01 13.15
N LEU A 298 -0.03 12.15 13.73
CA LEU A 298 0.75 12.84 14.77
C LEU A 298 1.11 11.91 15.93
N GLY A 299 0.13 11.13 16.41
CA GLY A 299 0.35 10.14 17.47
C GLY A 299 1.28 9.00 17.06
N ALA A 300 1.23 8.57 15.79
CA ALA A 300 2.13 7.55 15.27
C ALA A 300 3.56 8.06 15.19
N ALA A 301 3.78 9.30 14.74
CA ALA A 301 5.10 9.92 14.71
C ALA A 301 5.73 10.00 16.12
N THR A 302 4.92 10.33 17.14
CA THR A 302 5.37 10.31 18.54
C THR A 302 5.75 8.89 19.00
N ARG A 303 4.90 7.88 18.72
CA ARG A 303 5.18 6.48 19.08
C ARG A 303 6.42 5.93 18.37
N ALA A 304 6.67 6.36 17.14
CA ALA A 304 7.86 5.98 16.39
C ALA A 304 9.15 6.63 16.92
N GLY A 305 9.06 7.55 17.90
CA GLY A 305 10.20 8.26 18.45
C GLY A 305 10.86 9.20 17.45
N ALA A 306 10.08 9.79 16.51
CA ALA A 306 10.60 10.75 15.56
C ALA A 306 11.02 12.06 16.26
N ASP A 307 12.10 12.67 15.78
CA ASP A 307 12.53 14.00 16.23
C ASP A 307 11.74 15.10 15.50
N ALA A 308 11.38 14.84 14.23
CA ALA A 308 10.54 15.70 13.40
C ALA A 308 9.52 14.90 12.61
N TYR A 309 8.38 15.55 12.31
CA TYR A 309 7.32 15.01 11.44
C TYR A 309 6.99 16.00 10.34
N VAL A 310 7.11 15.57 9.07
CA VAL A 310 6.83 16.37 7.88
C VAL A 310 5.53 15.91 7.24
N THR A 311 4.56 16.82 7.06
CA THR A 311 3.29 16.52 6.39
C THR A 311 2.61 17.80 5.93
N GLY A 312 1.48 17.72 5.21
CA GLY A 312 0.64 18.85 4.83
C GLY A 312 -0.63 18.98 5.68
N ASP A 313 -1.36 20.06 5.45
CA ASP A 313 -2.70 20.33 5.98
C ASP A 313 -2.83 20.23 7.51
N LEU A 314 -1.79 20.58 8.25
CA LEU A 314 -1.84 20.60 9.70
C LEU A 314 -2.81 21.69 10.19
N ARG A 315 -3.89 21.26 10.82
CA ARG A 315 -4.88 22.13 11.43
C ARG A 315 -4.39 22.66 12.79
N HIS A 316 -4.88 23.85 13.16
CA HIS A 316 -4.45 24.55 14.39
C HIS A 316 -4.56 23.68 15.65
N HIS A 317 -5.72 23.09 15.92
CA HIS A 317 -5.93 22.34 17.16
C HIS A 317 -5.07 21.07 17.23
N PRO A 318 -5.07 20.15 16.22
CA PRO A 318 -4.18 19.00 16.26
C PRO A 318 -2.71 19.38 16.44
N ALA A 319 -2.21 20.42 15.77
CA ALA A 319 -0.83 20.85 15.87
C ALA A 319 -0.52 21.46 17.27
N SER A 320 -1.42 22.31 17.79
CA SER A 320 -1.23 22.94 19.11
C SER A 320 -1.33 21.93 20.27
N GLU A 321 -2.28 21.00 20.20
CA GLU A 321 -2.43 19.93 21.19
C GLU A 321 -1.23 18.97 21.16
N HIS A 322 -0.71 18.67 19.97
CA HIS A 322 0.50 17.89 19.81
C HIS A 322 1.69 18.56 20.52
N ALA A 323 1.87 19.88 20.35
CA ALA A 323 2.94 20.62 21.02
C ALA A 323 2.83 20.58 22.55
N LEU A 324 1.62 20.42 23.12
CA LEU A 324 1.39 20.30 24.55
C LEU A 324 1.84 18.94 25.14
N THR A 325 2.09 17.92 24.30
CA THR A 325 2.56 16.61 24.78
C THR A 325 4.01 16.65 25.30
N GLY A 326 4.68 17.77 25.16
CA GLY A 326 5.99 18.04 25.79
C GLY A 326 7.17 17.61 24.93
N ALA A 327 8.34 17.45 25.56
CA ALA A 327 9.62 17.24 24.88
C ALA A 327 9.69 15.94 24.05
N ALA A 328 8.80 14.98 24.31
CA ALA A 328 8.72 13.73 23.53
C ALA A 328 7.99 13.91 22.19
N ALA A 329 7.27 15.02 21.98
CA ALA A 329 6.61 15.30 20.71
C ALA A 329 7.65 15.62 19.62
N PRO A 330 7.52 15.06 18.41
CA PRO A 330 8.29 15.51 17.27
C PRO A 330 8.07 17.01 16.99
N ALA A 331 9.10 17.71 16.51
CA ALA A 331 8.91 19.00 15.89
C ALA A 331 8.08 18.83 14.62
N LEU A 332 7.18 19.77 14.31
CA LEU A 332 6.31 19.69 13.14
C LEU A 332 6.86 20.52 12.00
N VAL A 333 6.84 19.98 10.81
CA VAL A 333 7.10 20.71 9.56
C VAL A 333 5.87 20.57 8.66
N ASP A 334 5.17 21.68 8.48
CA ASP A 334 3.96 21.77 7.67
C ASP A 334 4.29 22.32 6.28
N VAL A 335 3.97 21.57 5.25
CA VAL A 335 4.25 21.87 3.86
C VAL A 335 2.95 21.94 3.06
N ALA A 336 2.98 22.49 1.85
CA ALA A 336 1.81 22.43 0.98
C ALA A 336 1.49 20.95 0.63
N HIS A 337 0.22 20.58 0.70
CA HIS A 337 -0.27 19.24 0.37
C HIS A 337 0.30 18.75 -0.96
N TRP A 338 0.03 19.48 -2.04
CA TRP A 338 0.53 19.21 -3.38
C TRP A 338 2.06 19.01 -3.43
N ALA A 339 2.82 19.84 -2.74
CA ALA A 339 4.28 19.80 -2.77
C ALA A 339 4.82 18.55 -2.09
N SER A 340 4.14 18.03 -1.06
CA SER A 340 4.52 16.79 -0.36
C SER A 340 4.28 15.52 -1.19
N GLU A 341 3.37 15.58 -2.17
CA GLU A 341 2.98 14.45 -3.02
C GLU A 341 3.61 14.49 -4.42
N TRP A 342 4.00 15.69 -4.88
CA TRP A 342 4.58 15.84 -6.21
C TRP A 342 5.81 14.94 -6.48
N PRO A 343 6.71 14.64 -5.52
CA PRO A 343 7.81 13.71 -5.73
C PRO A 343 7.37 12.31 -6.21
N TRP A 344 6.17 11.86 -5.80
CA TRP A 344 5.58 10.59 -6.23
C TRP A 344 5.37 10.53 -7.76
N CYS A 345 5.11 11.65 -8.42
CA CYS A 345 4.89 11.64 -9.87
C CYS A 345 6.10 11.06 -10.64
N ALA A 346 7.32 11.32 -10.20
CA ALA A 346 8.52 10.74 -10.80
C ALA A 346 8.60 9.23 -10.53
N GLN A 347 8.30 8.79 -9.30
CA GLN A 347 8.28 7.38 -8.92
C GLN A 347 7.24 6.59 -9.73
N ALA A 348 6.04 7.15 -9.94
CA ALA A 348 5.01 6.53 -10.76
C ALA A 348 5.41 6.45 -12.24
N ALA A 349 6.07 7.49 -12.76
CA ALA A 349 6.61 7.50 -14.11
C ALA A 349 7.69 6.43 -14.31
N ASP A 350 8.58 6.26 -13.32
CA ASP A 350 9.63 5.23 -13.34
C ASP A 350 9.03 3.82 -13.24
N ALA A 351 7.96 3.63 -12.46
CA ALA A 351 7.26 2.35 -12.37
C ALA A 351 6.67 1.92 -13.73
N ILE A 352 5.99 2.85 -14.42
CA ILE A 352 5.45 2.61 -15.77
C ILE A 352 6.58 2.33 -16.77
N GLY A 353 7.61 3.19 -16.78
CA GLY A 353 8.74 3.08 -17.70
C GLY A 353 9.50 1.76 -17.56
N SER A 354 9.73 1.33 -16.33
CA SER A 354 10.41 0.07 -16.00
C SER A 354 9.60 -1.15 -16.41
N ALA A 355 8.29 -1.15 -16.13
CA ALA A 355 7.41 -2.26 -16.46
C ALA A 355 7.23 -2.45 -17.97
N LEU A 356 7.19 -1.35 -18.73
CA LEU A 356 6.94 -1.37 -20.17
C LEU A 356 8.21 -1.28 -21.03
N GLY A 357 9.41 -1.35 -20.42
CA GLY A 357 10.68 -1.40 -21.12
C GLY A 357 10.91 -0.22 -22.08
N GLY A 358 10.37 0.96 -21.76
CA GLY A 358 10.52 2.18 -22.56
C GLY A 358 9.65 2.22 -23.83
N SER A 359 8.68 1.32 -23.98
CA SER A 359 7.74 1.32 -25.12
C SER A 359 6.72 2.46 -25.07
N VAL A 360 6.60 3.14 -23.92
CA VAL A 360 5.74 4.28 -23.66
C VAL A 360 6.59 5.45 -23.16
N ALA A 361 6.42 6.62 -23.75
CA ALA A 361 7.03 7.86 -23.22
C ALA A 361 6.24 8.34 -22.00
N VAL A 362 6.88 8.44 -20.86
CA VAL A 362 6.24 8.94 -19.64
C VAL A 362 6.82 10.27 -19.26
N SER A 363 5.97 11.27 -19.04
CA SER A 363 6.35 12.61 -18.62
C SER A 363 5.66 12.98 -17.30
N VAL A 364 6.30 13.84 -16.53
CA VAL A 364 5.77 14.36 -15.27
C VAL A 364 5.36 15.81 -15.46
N SER A 365 4.13 16.13 -15.07
CA SER A 365 3.65 17.50 -15.09
C SER A 365 4.42 18.37 -14.08
N ARG A 366 4.85 19.53 -14.54
CA ARG A 366 5.45 20.58 -13.70
C ARG A 366 4.44 21.68 -13.37
N ARG A 367 3.17 21.49 -13.73
CA ARG A 367 2.11 22.44 -13.37
C ARG A 367 1.87 22.39 -11.88
N ARG A 368 2.06 23.52 -11.23
CA ARG A 368 1.70 23.66 -9.82
C ARG A 368 0.18 23.81 -9.72
N THR A 369 -0.46 22.77 -9.21
CA THR A 369 -1.91 22.72 -9.00
C THR A 369 -2.32 23.04 -7.56
N ASP A 370 -1.32 23.37 -6.69
CA ASP A 370 -1.58 23.92 -5.36
C ASP A 370 -2.52 25.15 -5.48
N PRO A 371 -3.67 25.16 -4.77
CA PRO A 371 -4.71 26.18 -4.99
C PRO A 371 -4.33 27.58 -4.48
N TRP A 372 -3.30 27.70 -3.64
CA TRP A 372 -2.89 28.94 -3.03
C TRP A 372 -1.99 29.75 -3.99
N THR A 373 -2.43 30.93 -4.37
CA THR A 373 -1.75 31.76 -5.39
C THR A 373 -1.10 33.02 -4.85
N THR A 374 -1.51 33.45 -3.65
CA THR A 374 -1.00 34.67 -3.02
C THR A 374 -0.76 34.47 -1.54
N ALA A 375 0.29 35.07 -1.00
CA ALA A 375 0.55 35.18 0.44
C ALA A 375 0.92 36.62 0.79
N ALA A 376 0.57 37.03 2.01
CA ALA A 376 1.04 38.27 2.59
C ALA A 376 1.56 38.00 4.00
N SER A 377 2.74 38.52 4.34
CA SER A 377 3.22 38.53 5.72
C SER A 377 2.52 39.67 6.47
N SER A 378 1.92 39.36 7.65
CA SER A 378 1.57 40.40 8.60
C SER A 378 2.86 40.98 9.19
N GLU A 379 3.00 42.29 9.27
CA GLU A 379 4.05 42.91 10.06
C GLU A 379 3.93 42.43 11.50
N ALA A 380 5.04 42.00 12.10
CA ALA A 380 5.07 41.63 13.52
C ALA A 380 4.65 42.88 14.31
N HIS A 381 3.46 42.83 14.90
CA HIS A 381 3.13 43.79 15.94
C HIS A 381 4.03 43.47 17.14
N PRO A 382 4.70 44.47 17.72
CA PRO A 382 5.60 44.30 18.86
C PRO A 382 4.87 43.77 20.08
#